data_7f3ed24b50548639e0520ed97a79eb86
#
_entry.id   7f3ed24b50548639e0520ed97a79eb86
#
_cell.length_a   1.000
_cell.length_b   1.000
_cell.length_c   1.000
_cell.angle_alpha   90.00
_cell.angle_beta   90.00
_cell.angle_gamma   90.00
#
_symmetry.space_group_name_H-M   'P 1'
#
loop_
_entity.id
_entity.type
_entity.pdbx_description
1 polymer ?
#
loop_
_entity_poly.entity_id
_entity_poly.type
_entity_poly.pdbx_seq_one_letter_code
_entity_poly.pdbx_strand_id
1 'polypeptide(L)'
;MKHLITFCIISFIAFEQIKNTDMKKQKPKNLTECIQMLDKNLKKEDKEYIKTLTEEEFFMESHFTLGMGIRNEWIRSGNPELVKFFLDQGVEHLDDMSAMILTSYYRHLLGKEIDFEGQISVHKKQSEK
;
A
#
# COMPACT_ATOMS: atom_id res chain seq x y z
N MET A 1 10.14 -5.36 -24.59
CA MET A 1 9.52 -4.07 -24.31
C MET A 1 8.00 -4.08 -24.44
N LYS A 2 7.45 -4.64 -25.53
CA LYS A 2 5.99 -4.72 -25.69
C LYS A 2 5.32 -5.53 -24.58
N HIS A 3 5.97 -6.57 -24.09
CA HIS A 3 5.43 -7.40 -23.01
C HIS A 3 5.35 -6.68 -21.68
N LEU A 4 6.32 -5.80 -21.37
CA LEU A 4 6.33 -5.01 -20.13
C LEU A 4 5.14 -4.05 -20.08
N ILE A 5 4.84 -3.37 -21.18
CA ILE A 5 3.73 -2.44 -21.26
C ILE A 5 2.40 -3.18 -21.07
N THR A 6 2.26 -4.36 -21.69
CA THR A 6 1.05 -5.17 -21.55
C THR A 6 0.86 -5.62 -20.10
N PHE A 7 1.92 -6.04 -19.41
CA PHE A 7 1.84 -6.44 -18.01
C PHE A 7 1.43 -5.27 -17.11
N CYS A 8 2.00 -4.08 -17.33
CA CYS A 8 1.65 -2.89 -16.55
C CYS A 8 0.16 -2.56 -16.67
N ILE A 9 -0.39 -2.64 -17.89
CA ILE A 9 -1.81 -2.35 -18.11
C ILE A 9 -2.69 -3.37 -17.40
N ILE A 10 -2.35 -4.64 -17.49
CA ILE A 10 -3.11 -5.71 -16.83
C ILE A 10 -3.10 -5.53 -15.32
N SER A 11 -1.93 -5.27 -14.73
CA SER A 11 -1.80 -5.06 -13.29
C SER A 11 -2.55 -3.81 -12.82
N PHE A 12 -2.53 -2.75 -13.61
CA PHE A 12 -3.26 -1.53 -13.30
C PHE A 12 -4.76 -1.81 -13.19
N ILE A 13 -5.33 -2.55 -14.16
CA ILE A 13 -6.74 -2.91 -14.16
C ILE A 13 -7.08 -3.79 -12.95
N ALA A 14 -6.22 -4.76 -12.63
CA ALA A 14 -6.43 -5.65 -11.49
C ALA A 14 -6.44 -4.89 -10.17
N PHE A 15 -5.51 -3.93 -10.00
CA PHE A 15 -5.47 -3.11 -8.79
C PHE A 15 -6.72 -2.25 -8.65
N GLU A 16 -7.25 -1.72 -9.74
CA GLU A 16 -8.49 -0.94 -9.71
C GLU A 16 -9.70 -1.79 -9.33
N GLN A 17 -9.79 -3.02 -9.84
CA GLN A 17 -10.88 -3.94 -9.51
C GLN A 17 -10.88 -4.27 -8.02
N ILE A 18 -9.73 -4.53 -7.45
CA ILE A 18 -9.58 -4.80 -6.02
C ILE A 18 -10.07 -3.60 -5.21
N LYS A 19 -9.62 -2.42 -5.58
CA LYS A 19 -10.02 -1.17 -4.94
C LYS A 19 -11.53 -1.02 -4.85
N ASN A 20 -12.25 -1.35 -5.91
CA ASN A 20 -13.69 -1.11 -5.99
C ASN A 20 -14.54 -2.16 -5.29
N THR A 21 -14.08 -3.41 -5.19
CA THR A 21 -14.93 -4.51 -4.73
C THR A 21 -14.66 -4.94 -3.29
N ASP A 22 -13.39 -5.03 -2.90
CA ASP A 22 -13.04 -5.68 -1.63
C ASP A 22 -12.72 -4.73 -0.49
N MET A 23 -12.12 -3.59 -0.80
CA MET A 23 -11.59 -2.69 0.23
C MET A 23 -12.66 -1.92 1.00
N LYS A 24 -13.81 -1.67 0.40
CA LYS A 24 -14.88 -0.85 1.02
C LYS A 24 -15.40 -1.41 2.33
N LYS A 25 -15.42 -2.72 2.46
CA LYS A 25 -15.98 -3.39 3.64
C LYS A 25 -14.92 -3.69 4.70
N GLN A 26 -13.66 -3.43 4.39
CA GLN A 26 -12.56 -3.78 5.28
C GLN A 26 -12.16 -2.61 6.16
N LYS A 27 -11.86 -2.90 7.41
CA LYS A 27 -11.46 -1.88 8.39
C LYS A 27 -10.20 -2.35 9.12
N PRO A 28 -9.04 -2.40 8.42
CA PRO A 28 -7.80 -2.78 9.10
C PRO A 28 -7.46 -1.75 10.17
N LYS A 29 -6.98 -2.20 11.32
CA LYS A 29 -6.76 -1.35 12.49
C LYS A 29 -5.30 -0.93 12.65
N ASN A 30 -4.39 -1.62 11.97
CA ASN A 30 -2.96 -1.38 12.09
C ASN A 30 -2.26 -1.88 10.82
N LEU A 31 -0.94 -1.68 10.78
CA LEU A 31 -0.15 -2.07 9.61
C LEU A 31 -0.22 -3.57 9.31
N THR A 32 -0.14 -4.39 10.34
CA THR A 32 -0.19 -5.85 10.18
C THR A 32 -1.49 -6.27 9.50
N GLU A 33 -2.61 -5.72 9.93
CA GLU A 33 -3.91 -6.04 9.33
C GLU A 33 -4.02 -5.51 7.90
N CYS A 34 -3.43 -4.32 7.62
CA CYS A 34 -3.37 -3.82 6.25
C CYS A 34 -2.64 -4.80 5.34
N ILE A 35 -1.48 -5.28 5.77
CA ILE A 35 -0.69 -6.26 5.01
C ILE A 35 -1.49 -7.54 4.77
N GLN A 36 -2.14 -8.06 5.80
CA GLN A 36 -2.93 -9.27 5.69
C GLN A 36 -4.09 -9.12 4.71
N MET A 37 -4.78 -7.98 4.75
CA MET A 37 -5.89 -7.71 3.86
C MET A 37 -5.45 -7.53 2.41
N LEU A 38 -4.34 -6.85 2.18
CA LEU A 38 -3.78 -6.73 0.82
C LEU A 38 -3.39 -8.10 0.28
N ASP A 39 -2.76 -8.90 1.12
CA ASP A 39 -2.33 -10.24 0.70
C ASP A 39 -3.52 -11.14 0.35
N LYS A 40 -4.62 -10.99 1.07
CA LYS A 40 -5.85 -11.71 0.80
C LYS A 40 -6.54 -11.21 -0.46
N ASN A 41 -6.55 -9.91 -0.69
CA ASN A 41 -7.28 -9.30 -1.79
C ASN A 41 -6.59 -9.45 -3.15
N LEU A 42 -5.27 -9.44 -3.16
CA LEU A 42 -4.51 -9.51 -4.40
C LEU A 42 -4.49 -10.93 -4.97
N LYS A 43 -4.64 -11.03 -6.28
CA LYS A 43 -4.59 -12.31 -6.98
C LYS A 43 -3.15 -12.81 -7.08
N LYS A 44 -2.99 -14.10 -7.29
CA LYS A 44 -1.68 -14.71 -7.43
C LYS A 44 -0.86 -14.07 -8.55
N GLU A 45 -1.50 -13.79 -9.67
CA GLU A 45 -0.85 -13.16 -10.83
C GLU A 45 -0.31 -11.78 -10.49
N ASP A 46 -1.07 -11.00 -9.73
CA ASP A 46 -0.65 -9.67 -9.30
C ASP A 46 0.55 -9.75 -8.37
N LYS A 47 0.53 -10.69 -7.44
CA LYS A 47 1.65 -10.89 -6.50
C LYS A 47 2.93 -11.28 -7.26
N GLU A 48 2.82 -12.17 -8.23
CA GLU A 48 3.96 -12.57 -9.04
C GLU A 48 4.52 -11.39 -9.84
N TYR A 49 3.64 -10.56 -10.39
CA TYR A 49 4.07 -9.37 -11.11
C TYR A 49 4.81 -8.40 -10.17
N ILE A 50 4.27 -8.15 -8.99
CA ILE A 50 4.88 -7.24 -8.00
C ILE A 50 6.30 -7.69 -7.67
N LYS A 51 6.52 -9.00 -7.56
CA LYS A 51 7.85 -9.55 -7.26
C LYS A 51 8.89 -9.27 -8.34
N THR A 52 8.46 -8.93 -9.55
CA THR A 52 9.39 -8.57 -10.64
C THR A 52 9.82 -7.11 -10.60
N LEU A 53 9.16 -6.29 -9.79
CA LEU A 53 9.40 -4.85 -9.71
C LEU A 53 10.39 -4.50 -8.60
N THR A 54 11.07 -3.37 -8.75
CA THR A 54 11.78 -2.77 -7.63
C THR A 54 10.75 -2.11 -6.70
N GLU A 55 11.16 -1.79 -5.48
CA GLU A 55 10.30 -1.10 -4.52
C GLU A 55 9.79 0.23 -5.09
N GLU A 56 10.67 0.97 -5.74
CA GLU A 56 10.32 2.26 -6.35
C GLU A 56 9.32 2.07 -7.50
N GLU A 57 9.57 1.09 -8.36
CA GLU A 57 8.65 0.79 -9.47
C GLU A 57 7.26 0.40 -8.95
N PHE A 58 7.21 -0.45 -7.94
CA PHE A 58 5.94 -0.84 -7.33
C PHE A 58 5.21 0.38 -6.77
N PHE A 59 5.91 1.24 -6.05
CA PHE A 59 5.31 2.44 -5.48
C PHE A 59 4.73 3.33 -6.58
N MET A 60 5.50 3.59 -7.64
CA MET A 60 5.05 4.43 -8.75
C MET A 60 3.82 3.87 -9.43
N GLU A 61 3.78 2.57 -9.66
CA GLU A 61 2.63 1.95 -10.34
C GLU A 61 1.40 1.85 -9.45
N SER A 62 1.56 1.66 -8.15
CA SER A 62 0.44 1.40 -7.24
C SER A 62 -0.10 2.65 -6.56
N HIS A 63 0.64 3.76 -6.57
CA HIS A 63 0.27 4.97 -5.83
C HIS A 63 -1.13 5.50 -6.22
N PHE A 64 -1.42 5.58 -7.51
CA PHE A 64 -2.70 6.12 -8.01
C PHE A 64 -3.80 5.07 -8.16
N THR A 65 -3.50 3.81 -7.91
CA THR A 65 -4.47 2.72 -7.98
C THR A 65 -4.72 2.15 -6.59
N LEU A 66 -3.91 1.21 -6.18
CA LEU A 66 -4.03 0.58 -4.86
C LEU A 66 -3.88 1.59 -3.72
N GLY A 67 -2.93 2.53 -3.86
CA GLY A 67 -2.73 3.58 -2.86
C GLY A 67 -3.94 4.48 -2.72
N MET A 68 -4.59 4.83 -3.83
CA MET A 68 -5.83 5.61 -3.79
C MET A 68 -6.94 4.83 -3.08
N GLY A 69 -7.06 3.54 -3.33
CA GLY A 69 -8.01 2.70 -2.62
C GLY A 69 -7.76 2.66 -1.12
N ILE A 70 -6.51 2.52 -0.73
CA ILE A 70 -6.11 2.55 0.68
C ILE A 70 -6.52 3.89 1.32
N ARG A 71 -6.19 5.00 0.68
CA ARG A 71 -6.53 6.32 1.22
C ARG A 71 -8.03 6.54 1.33
N ASN A 72 -8.78 6.18 0.29
CA ASN A 72 -10.22 6.44 0.24
C ASN A 72 -11.02 5.46 1.09
N GLU A 73 -10.72 4.17 1.01
CA GLU A 73 -11.55 3.13 1.60
C GLU A 73 -11.09 2.72 3.00
N TRP A 74 -9.82 2.85 3.30
CA TRP A 74 -9.28 2.43 4.59
C TRP A 74 -8.97 3.59 5.54
N ILE A 75 -8.53 4.73 5.03
CA ILE A 75 -8.10 5.83 5.88
C ILE A 75 -9.21 6.86 6.05
N ARG A 76 -9.78 7.35 4.94
CA ARG A 76 -10.81 8.41 4.97
C ARG A 76 -12.20 7.92 5.28
N SER A 77 -12.48 6.66 5.18
CA SER A 77 -13.83 6.09 5.23
C SER A 77 -14.39 5.90 6.63
N GLY A 78 -13.84 6.57 7.64
CA GLY A 78 -14.29 6.40 9.01
C GLY A 78 -13.65 5.21 9.70
N ASN A 79 -12.33 5.13 9.65
CA ASN A 79 -11.55 4.09 10.31
C ASN A 79 -10.57 4.72 11.30
N PRO A 80 -11.08 5.24 12.42
CA PRO A 80 -10.26 6.02 13.36
C PRO A 80 -9.14 5.22 14.01
N GLU A 81 -9.28 3.91 14.15
CA GLU A 81 -8.24 3.09 14.76
C GLU A 81 -6.98 3.04 13.90
N LEU A 82 -7.14 2.92 12.58
CA LEU A 82 -6.00 2.92 11.67
C LEU A 82 -5.31 4.28 11.65
N VAL A 83 -6.10 5.34 11.57
CA VAL A 83 -5.56 6.70 11.60
C VAL A 83 -4.81 6.94 12.92
N LYS A 84 -5.40 6.55 14.03
CA LYS A 84 -4.75 6.69 15.35
C LYS A 84 -3.45 5.91 15.41
N PHE A 85 -3.42 4.71 14.83
CA PHE A 85 -2.20 3.90 14.78
C PHE A 85 -1.04 4.69 14.17
N PHE A 86 -1.28 5.37 13.05
CA PHE A 86 -0.25 6.17 12.39
C PHE A 86 0.05 7.47 13.13
N LEU A 87 -0.98 8.15 13.61
CA LEU A 87 -0.80 9.39 14.38
C LEU A 87 0.05 9.16 15.63
N ASP A 88 -0.16 8.06 16.32
CA ASP A 88 0.61 7.70 17.52
C ASP A 88 2.09 7.50 17.20
N GLN A 89 2.42 7.17 15.96
CA GLN A 89 3.80 7.02 15.49
C GLN A 89 4.39 8.33 14.94
N GLY A 90 3.60 9.40 14.91
CA GLY A 90 4.04 10.67 14.36
C GLY A 90 3.86 10.81 12.86
N VAL A 91 3.11 9.92 12.24
CA VAL A 91 2.81 9.96 10.80
C VAL A 91 1.44 10.63 10.64
N GLU A 92 1.43 11.85 10.11
CA GLU A 92 0.24 12.70 10.11
C GLU A 92 -0.47 12.82 8.77
N HIS A 93 0.24 12.61 7.66
CA HIS A 93 -0.31 12.81 6.32
C HIS A 93 -0.84 11.51 5.72
N LEU A 94 -2.00 11.62 5.07
CA LEU A 94 -2.65 10.48 4.41
C LEU A 94 -1.74 9.80 3.38
N ASP A 95 -1.01 10.60 2.61
CA ASP A 95 -0.11 10.07 1.59
C ASP A 95 1.03 9.27 2.21
N ASP A 96 1.54 9.73 3.35
CA ASP A 96 2.59 9.01 4.07
C ASP A 96 2.07 7.69 4.64
N MET A 97 0.85 7.70 5.18
CA MET A 97 0.23 6.48 5.69
C MET A 97 0.08 5.44 4.58
N SER A 98 -0.47 5.84 3.44
CA SER A 98 -0.65 4.92 2.32
C SER A 98 0.69 4.46 1.74
N ALA A 99 1.69 5.35 1.68
CA ALA A 99 3.02 4.99 1.21
C ALA A 99 3.65 3.93 2.11
N MET A 100 3.51 4.07 3.43
CA MET A 100 4.05 3.10 4.37
C MET A 100 3.34 1.75 4.25
N ILE A 101 2.03 1.76 4.02
CA ILE A 101 1.28 0.51 3.82
C ILE A 101 1.77 -0.19 2.54
N LEU A 102 1.91 0.54 1.44
CA LEU A 102 2.38 -0.03 0.17
C LEU A 102 3.81 -0.57 0.29
N THR A 103 4.72 0.24 0.83
CA THR A 103 6.12 -0.16 1.00
C THR A 103 6.23 -1.40 1.89
N SER A 104 5.48 -1.41 2.97
CA SER A 104 5.49 -2.54 3.91
C SER A 104 4.95 -3.80 3.27
N TYR A 105 3.90 -3.68 2.47
CA TYR A 105 3.35 -4.82 1.75
C TYR A 105 4.35 -5.38 0.73
N TYR A 106 5.00 -4.51 -0.04
CA TYR A 106 6.02 -4.93 -0.98
C TYR A 106 7.14 -5.74 -0.28
N ARG A 107 7.64 -5.21 0.81
CA ARG A 107 8.71 -5.88 1.58
C ARG A 107 8.25 -7.20 2.15
N HIS A 108 7.03 -7.25 2.67
CA HIS A 108 6.43 -8.49 3.14
C HIS A 108 6.36 -9.54 2.03
N LEU A 109 5.89 -9.14 0.87
CA LEU A 109 5.72 -10.06 -0.26
C LEU A 109 7.05 -10.65 -0.74
N LEU A 110 8.13 -9.87 -0.69
CA LEU A 110 9.46 -10.32 -1.09
C LEU A 110 10.26 -10.96 0.05
N GLY A 111 9.69 -11.08 1.23
CA GLY A 111 10.38 -11.64 2.39
C GLY A 111 11.46 -10.73 2.95
N LYS A 112 11.35 -9.43 2.70
CA LYS A 112 12.31 -8.44 3.21
C LYS A 112 11.85 -7.88 4.54
N GLU A 113 12.80 -7.30 5.28
CA GLU A 113 12.48 -6.61 6.52
C GLU A 113 11.63 -5.36 6.24
N ILE A 114 10.53 -5.20 6.97
CA ILE A 114 9.62 -4.06 6.78
C ILE A 114 10.27 -2.76 7.23
N ASP A 115 11.05 -2.81 8.30
CA ASP A 115 11.72 -1.64 8.88
C ASP A 115 10.76 -0.46 9.10
N PHE A 116 9.76 -0.70 9.90
CA PHE A 116 8.72 0.29 10.19
C PHE A 116 9.32 1.57 10.79
N GLU A 117 10.27 1.41 11.70
CA GLU A 117 10.93 2.55 12.35
C GLU A 117 11.72 3.41 11.37
N GLY A 118 12.41 2.78 10.43
CA GLY A 118 13.14 3.50 9.38
C GLY A 118 12.18 4.29 8.50
N GLN A 119 11.05 3.71 8.16
CA GLN A 119 10.02 4.38 7.37
C GLN A 119 9.47 5.60 8.12
N ILE A 120 9.18 5.46 9.41
CA ILE A 120 8.72 6.58 10.24
C ILE A 120 9.73 7.71 10.20
N SER A 121 11.01 7.41 10.37
CA SER A 121 12.08 8.42 10.36
C SER A 121 12.12 9.20 9.05
N VAL A 122 11.98 8.52 7.92
CA VAL A 122 11.96 9.18 6.59
C VAL A 122 10.80 10.17 6.50
N HIS A 123 9.61 9.76 6.88
CA HIS A 123 8.42 10.60 6.77
C HIS A 123 8.45 11.78 7.75
N LYS A 124 8.94 11.57 8.96
CA LYS A 124 9.12 12.66 9.92
C LYS A 124 10.06 13.74 9.42
N LYS A 125 11.18 13.35 8.80
CA LYS A 125 12.15 14.31 8.24
C LYS A 125 11.52 15.13 7.12
N GLN A 126 10.68 14.52 6.30
CA GLN A 126 10.00 15.23 5.23
C GLN A 126 8.98 16.22 5.77
N SER A 127 8.28 15.87 6.85
CA SER A 127 7.30 16.74 7.49
C SER A 127 7.92 17.96 8.16
N GLU A 128 9.14 17.83 8.66
CA GLU A 128 9.86 18.92 9.32
C GLU A 128 10.47 19.94 8.35
N LYS A 129 10.51 19.64 7.07
CA LYS A 129 10.97 20.54 6.04
C LYS A 129 9.84 21.39 5.51
#